data_bb74c20118f20aa2a2f977c305f85c83
#
_entry.id   bb74c20118f20aa2a2f977c305f85c83
#
_cell.length_a   1.000
_cell.length_b   1.000
_cell.length_c   1.000
_cell.angle_alpha   90.00
_cell.angle_beta   90.00
_cell.angle_gamma   90.00
#
_symmetry.space_group_name_H-M   'P 1'
#
loop_
_entity.id
_entity.type
_entity.pdbx_description
1 polymer ?
#
loop_
_entity_poly.entity_id
_entity_poly.type
_entity_poly.pdbx_seq_one_letter_code
_entity_poly.pdbx_strand_id
1 'polypeptide(L)'
;MKSVTAKDNKGNNSSGIFYGMYVLSMLLFGTNGYLVSHISLQSSQIVLVRTLIGGILLSAMVLLQNDFTFSRIKPELRNLLAGGIALGLNWVALFAAYRMLNVSLATLIYYAGPMLVLLFSPWLFREALTKRKLTAIIIVAVGLLCITGSIAAGKLSMAGLVTAVGSALFYAALIVFNKRIKNTGGLQTAAIELDVAFVVVLLYVLFTSGFSYPLATDIPYLLTIGLLNTGLAYFLYFSSMQRLPAQSVALISYIDSVSALLFSAWLLNENMTLLQIAGAVFIIGGAILGELGD
;
A
#
# COMPACT_ATOMS: atom_id res chain seq x y z
N MET A 1 -36.65 -18.95 -20.45
CA MET A 1 -35.32 -19.44 -20.15
C MET A 1 -34.21 -18.57 -20.78
N LYS A 2 -34.33 -17.23 -20.78
CA LYS A 2 -33.37 -16.26 -21.38
C LYS A 2 -33.04 -15.06 -20.50
N SER A 3 -33.33 -15.07 -19.17
CA SER A 3 -33.10 -13.92 -18.30
C SER A 3 -31.99 -14.13 -17.24
N VAL A 4 -31.42 -15.33 -17.15
CA VAL A 4 -30.39 -15.65 -16.13
C VAL A 4 -28.96 -15.29 -16.60
N THR A 5 -28.68 -15.38 -17.89
CA THR A 5 -27.32 -15.17 -18.45
C THR A 5 -26.85 -13.71 -18.52
N ALA A 6 -27.78 -12.74 -18.51
CA ALA A 6 -27.40 -11.31 -18.61
C ALA A 6 -27.03 -10.66 -17.26
N LYS A 7 -27.46 -11.24 -16.13
CA LYS A 7 -27.16 -10.74 -14.80
C LYS A 7 -25.78 -11.21 -14.31
N ASP A 8 -25.37 -12.42 -14.67
CA ASP A 8 -24.06 -12.98 -14.30
C ASP A 8 -22.91 -12.30 -15.04
N ASN A 9 -23.11 -11.87 -16.29
CA ASN A 9 -22.07 -11.18 -17.06
C ASN A 9 -21.78 -9.74 -16.57
N LYS A 10 -22.75 -9.05 -15.97
CA LYS A 10 -22.53 -7.71 -15.39
C LYS A 10 -21.79 -7.77 -14.05
N GLY A 11 -22.02 -8.82 -13.25
CA GLY A 11 -21.32 -9.04 -11.98
C GLY A 11 -19.85 -9.38 -12.20
N ASN A 12 -19.52 -10.18 -13.19
CA ASN A 12 -18.16 -10.62 -13.49
C ASN A 12 -17.30 -9.49 -14.11
N ASN A 13 -17.88 -8.66 -14.97
CA ASN A 13 -17.19 -7.51 -15.55
C ASN A 13 -16.85 -6.42 -14.50
N SER A 14 -17.70 -6.21 -13.49
CA SER A 14 -17.44 -5.21 -12.46
C SER A 14 -16.33 -5.66 -11.51
N SER A 15 -16.24 -6.93 -11.17
CA SER A 15 -15.13 -7.46 -10.34
C SER A 15 -13.79 -7.31 -11.03
N GLY A 16 -13.68 -7.63 -12.32
CA GLY A 16 -12.45 -7.50 -13.09
C GLY A 16 -11.89 -6.07 -13.12
N ILE A 17 -12.77 -5.06 -13.15
CA ILE A 17 -12.36 -3.65 -13.10
C ILE A 17 -11.66 -3.33 -11.77
N PHE A 18 -12.18 -3.80 -10.63
CA PHE A 18 -11.57 -3.54 -9.33
C PHE A 18 -10.22 -4.25 -9.16
N TYR A 19 -10.07 -5.47 -9.67
CA TYR A 19 -8.76 -6.14 -9.74
C TYR A 19 -7.78 -5.33 -10.59
N GLY A 20 -8.18 -4.86 -11.76
CA GLY A 20 -7.35 -4.00 -12.63
C GLY A 20 -6.94 -2.69 -11.95
N MET A 21 -7.86 -2.01 -11.26
CA MET A 21 -7.58 -0.79 -10.49
C MET A 21 -6.57 -1.05 -9.38
N TYR A 22 -6.73 -2.18 -8.65
CA TYR A 22 -5.82 -2.53 -7.57
C TYR A 22 -4.42 -2.86 -8.08
N VAL A 23 -4.30 -3.67 -9.13
CA VAL A 23 -3.02 -3.97 -9.78
C VAL A 23 -2.34 -2.69 -10.29
N LEU A 24 -3.10 -1.80 -10.95
CA LEU A 24 -2.55 -0.53 -11.43
C LEU A 24 -2.02 0.33 -10.28
N SER A 25 -2.72 0.36 -9.13
CA SER A 25 -2.20 1.09 -7.97
C SER A 25 -0.89 0.50 -7.45
N MET A 26 -0.75 -0.84 -7.44
CA MET A 26 0.50 -1.51 -7.05
C MET A 26 1.64 -1.21 -8.02
N LEU A 27 1.37 -1.18 -9.33
CA LEU A 27 2.36 -0.78 -10.33
C LEU A 27 2.82 0.68 -10.13
N LEU A 28 1.88 1.59 -9.87
CA LEU A 28 2.22 2.99 -9.56
C LEU A 28 3.08 3.08 -8.29
N PHE A 29 2.73 2.36 -7.22
CA PHE A 29 3.55 2.34 -6.00
C PHE A 29 4.96 1.81 -6.25
N GLY A 30 5.14 0.85 -7.13
CA GLY A 30 6.45 0.34 -7.51
C GLY A 30 7.40 1.39 -8.12
N THR A 31 6.88 2.47 -8.72
CA THR A 31 7.70 3.57 -9.23
C THR A 31 8.22 4.50 -8.12
N ASN A 32 7.75 4.36 -6.88
CA ASN A 32 8.15 5.23 -5.77
C ASN A 32 9.67 5.26 -5.56
N GLY A 33 10.34 4.11 -5.66
CA GLY A 33 11.80 4.02 -5.49
C GLY A 33 12.55 4.93 -6.46
N TYR A 34 12.16 4.89 -7.74
CA TYR A 34 12.72 5.74 -8.78
C TYR A 34 12.47 7.24 -8.50
N LEU A 35 11.25 7.61 -8.16
CA LEU A 35 10.92 9.03 -7.89
C LEU A 35 11.68 9.55 -6.67
N VAL A 36 11.71 8.78 -5.59
CA VAL A 36 12.39 9.15 -4.33
C VAL A 36 13.89 9.28 -4.52
N SER A 37 14.53 8.46 -5.38
CA SER A 37 15.98 8.54 -5.63
C SER A 37 16.42 9.86 -6.27
N HIS A 38 15.49 10.60 -6.87
CA HIS A 38 15.74 11.90 -7.50
C HIS A 38 15.35 13.10 -6.62
N ILE A 39 14.95 12.86 -5.37
CA ILE A 39 14.52 13.90 -4.43
C ILE A 39 15.55 14.00 -3.30
N SER A 40 16.05 15.21 -3.05
CA SER A 40 17.07 15.47 -2.05
C SER A 40 16.55 15.50 -0.61
N LEU A 41 15.23 15.58 -0.40
CA LEU A 41 14.61 15.65 0.91
C LEU A 41 14.71 14.31 1.67
N GLN A 42 14.67 14.39 3.01
CA GLN A 42 14.55 13.19 3.83
C GLN A 42 13.23 12.46 3.58
N SER A 43 13.21 11.14 3.72
CA SER A 43 12.03 10.30 3.42
C SER A 43 10.76 10.76 4.15
N SER A 44 10.86 11.20 5.41
CA SER A 44 9.72 11.74 6.18
C SER A 44 9.14 13.02 5.57
N GLN A 45 9.99 13.88 5.03
CA GLN A 45 9.59 15.13 4.38
C GLN A 45 8.99 14.88 3.00
N ILE A 46 9.53 13.90 2.24
CA ILE A 46 8.94 13.45 0.98
C ILE A 46 7.51 12.97 1.23
N VAL A 47 7.29 12.17 2.29
CA VAL A 47 5.94 11.70 2.61
C VAL A 47 5.02 12.83 3.06
N LEU A 48 5.54 13.80 3.79
CA LEU A 48 4.76 14.98 4.17
C LEU A 48 4.27 15.72 2.91
N VAL A 49 5.18 16.00 1.97
CA VAL A 49 4.84 16.74 0.74
C VAL A 49 3.89 15.93 -0.15
N ARG A 50 4.15 14.62 -0.34
CA ARG A 50 3.30 13.78 -1.19
C ARG A 50 1.88 13.62 -0.62
N THR A 51 1.73 13.52 0.69
CA THR A 51 0.41 13.44 1.33
C THR A 51 -0.34 14.76 1.27
N LEU A 52 0.37 15.88 1.40
CA LEU A 52 -0.23 17.21 1.20
C LEU A 52 -0.77 17.36 -0.22
N ILE A 53 0.06 17.09 -1.23
CA ILE A 53 -0.35 17.23 -2.65
C ILE A 53 -1.49 16.27 -2.99
N GLY A 54 -1.37 14.99 -2.60
CA GLY A 54 -2.39 13.97 -2.86
C GLY A 54 -3.69 14.24 -2.11
N GLY A 55 -3.60 14.66 -0.84
CA GLY A 55 -4.75 15.04 -0.03
C GLY A 55 -5.51 16.23 -0.63
N ILE A 56 -4.80 17.32 -0.97
CA ILE A 56 -5.40 18.49 -1.65
C ILE A 56 -6.07 18.08 -2.96
N LEU A 57 -5.41 17.27 -3.79
CA LEU A 57 -5.98 16.82 -5.06
C LEU A 57 -7.29 16.05 -4.84
N LEU A 58 -7.29 15.06 -3.95
CA LEU A 58 -8.47 14.23 -3.74
C LEU A 58 -9.58 14.97 -3.02
N SER A 59 -9.26 15.82 -2.04
CA SER A 59 -10.23 16.68 -1.37
C SER A 59 -10.87 17.69 -2.34
N ALA A 60 -10.08 18.29 -3.24
CA ALA A 60 -10.61 19.13 -4.31
C ALA A 60 -11.54 18.36 -5.26
N MET A 61 -11.18 17.12 -5.64
CA MET A 61 -12.03 16.27 -6.48
C MET A 61 -13.36 15.93 -5.79
N VAL A 62 -13.35 15.63 -4.48
CA VAL A 62 -14.58 15.40 -3.70
C VAL A 62 -15.47 16.62 -3.69
N LEU A 63 -14.91 17.82 -3.48
CA LEU A 63 -15.65 19.08 -3.46
C LEU A 63 -16.23 19.42 -4.84
N LEU A 64 -15.47 19.23 -5.91
CA LEU A 64 -15.91 19.50 -7.28
C LEU A 64 -17.04 18.57 -7.75
N GLN A 65 -17.04 17.34 -7.30
CA GLN A 65 -18.09 16.36 -7.65
C GLN A 65 -19.38 16.56 -6.84
N ASN A 66 -19.41 17.50 -5.87
CA ASN A 66 -20.52 17.70 -4.92
C ASN A 66 -20.98 16.38 -4.25
N ASP A 67 -20.08 15.38 -4.13
CA ASP A 67 -20.39 14.07 -3.57
C ASP A 67 -20.13 14.00 -2.05
N PHE A 68 -19.77 15.14 -1.45
CA PHE A 68 -19.54 15.21 0.00
C PHE A 68 -20.87 15.12 0.75
N THR A 69 -21.20 13.91 1.20
CA THR A 69 -22.43 13.66 1.96
C THR A 69 -22.08 13.27 3.39
N PHE A 70 -22.11 14.23 4.29
CA PHE A 70 -21.77 14.02 5.71
C PHE A 70 -22.59 12.89 6.38
N SER A 71 -23.84 12.70 5.99
CA SER A 71 -24.69 11.63 6.51
C SER A 71 -24.17 10.22 6.17
N ARG A 72 -23.45 10.04 5.05
CA ARG A 72 -22.78 8.78 4.70
C ARG A 72 -21.46 8.59 5.41
N ILE A 73 -20.72 9.68 5.66
CA ILE A 73 -19.40 9.69 6.30
C ILE A 73 -19.53 9.47 7.81
N LYS A 74 -20.51 10.09 8.47
CA LYS A 74 -20.69 10.08 9.93
C LYS A 74 -20.66 8.67 10.55
N PRO A 75 -21.38 7.66 10.04
CA PRO A 75 -21.34 6.30 10.61
C PRO A 75 -19.99 5.60 10.39
N GLU A 76 -19.21 6.00 9.38
CA GLU A 76 -17.92 5.42 9.02
C GLU A 76 -16.73 6.19 9.60
N LEU A 77 -16.97 7.34 10.22
CA LEU A 77 -15.93 8.29 10.64
C LEU A 77 -14.86 7.62 11.51
N ARG A 78 -15.26 6.72 12.43
CA ARG A 78 -14.30 5.98 13.27
C ARG A 78 -13.34 5.12 12.44
N ASN A 79 -13.85 4.42 11.42
CA ASN A 79 -13.03 3.56 10.58
C ASN A 79 -12.14 4.41 9.65
N LEU A 80 -12.66 5.50 9.10
CA LEU A 80 -11.92 6.45 8.26
C LEU A 80 -10.76 7.10 9.04
N LEU A 81 -11.03 7.62 10.24
CA LEU A 81 -9.99 8.20 11.09
C LEU A 81 -8.96 7.15 11.52
N ALA A 82 -9.41 5.97 11.93
CA ALA A 82 -8.52 4.89 12.33
C ALA A 82 -7.67 4.38 11.14
N GLY A 83 -8.25 4.30 9.94
CA GLY A 83 -7.52 3.97 8.70
C GLY A 83 -6.46 5.00 8.37
N GLY A 84 -6.81 6.29 8.35
CA GLY A 84 -5.87 7.38 8.08
C GLY A 84 -4.76 7.50 9.14
N ILE A 85 -5.08 7.31 10.43
CA ILE A 85 -4.07 7.24 11.50
C ILE A 85 -3.17 6.03 11.28
N ALA A 86 -3.73 4.86 10.97
CA ALA A 86 -2.96 3.66 10.70
C ALA A 86 -2.02 3.86 9.48
N LEU A 87 -2.49 4.51 8.41
CA LEU A 87 -1.69 4.86 7.24
C LEU A 87 -0.53 5.79 7.62
N GLY A 88 -0.78 6.86 8.35
CA GLY A 88 0.24 7.80 8.79
C GLY A 88 1.27 7.15 9.72
N LEU A 89 0.82 6.40 10.74
CA LEU A 89 1.70 5.68 11.67
C LEU A 89 2.48 4.57 10.99
N ASN A 90 1.90 3.90 9.98
CA ASN A 90 2.62 2.92 9.18
C ASN A 90 3.87 3.54 8.53
N TRP A 91 3.74 4.67 7.88
CA TRP A 91 4.86 5.36 7.25
C TRP A 91 5.86 5.88 8.28
N VAL A 92 5.39 6.52 9.35
CA VAL A 92 6.26 7.00 10.44
C VAL A 92 7.10 5.86 11.02
N ALA A 93 6.48 4.72 11.32
CA ALA A 93 7.16 3.56 11.87
C ALA A 93 8.14 2.94 10.85
N LEU A 94 7.78 2.86 9.56
CA LEU A 94 8.65 2.34 8.50
C LEU A 94 9.90 3.21 8.33
N PHE A 95 9.75 4.55 8.29
CA PHE A 95 10.90 5.45 8.16
C PHE A 95 11.79 5.46 9.42
N ALA A 96 11.19 5.32 10.60
CA ALA A 96 11.95 5.12 11.83
C ALA A 96 12.76 3.80 11.75
N ALA A 97 12.16 2.73 11.24
CA ALA A 97 12.85 1.45 11.04
C ALA A 97 14.02 1.57 10.05
N TYR A 98 13.88 2.30 8.94
CA TYR A 98 14.96 2.52 7.95
C TYR A 98 16.19 3.25 8.54
N ARG A 99 15.99 4.02 9.60
CA ARG A 99 17.09 4.71 10.29
C ARG A 99 17.85 3.81 11.28
N MET A 100 17.22 2.70 11.71
CA MET A 100 17.73 1.82 12.76
C MET A 100 18.13 0.44 12.25
N LEU A 101 17.60 0.04 11.10
CA LEU A 101 17.89 -1.21 10.39
C LEU A 101 18.35 -0.90 8.97
N ASN A 102 18.85 -1.91 8.26
CA ASN A 102 18.98 -1.75 6.81
C ASN A 102 17.59 -1.74 6.13
N VAL A 103 17.48 -1.06 4.99
CA VAL A 103 16.23 -0.88 4.25
C VAL A 103 15.60 -2.23 3.87
N SER A 104 16.42 -3.20 3.44
CA SER A 104 15.95 -4.53 3.03
C SER A 104 15.26 -5.28 4.17
N LEU A 105 15.85 -5.29 5.37
CA LEU A 105 15.26 -5.96 6.53
C LEU A 105 13.99 -5.27 7.00
N ALA A 106 13.99 -3.94 7.08
CA ALA A 106 12.80 -3.18 7.48
C ALA A 106 11.65 -3.39 6.48
N THR A 107 11.94 -3.37 5.18
CA THR A 107 10.95 -3.64 4.12
C THR A 107 10.43 -5.08 4.16
N LEU A 108 11.30 -6.06 4.40
CA LEU A 108 10.88 -7.46 4.55
C LEU A 108 9.88 -7.61 5.70
N ILE A 109 10.17 -7.01 6.86
CA ILE A 109 9.27 -7.05 8.02
C ILE A 109 7.97 -6.29 7.72
N TYR A 110 8.04 -5.14 7.05
CA TYR A 110 6.88 -4.38 6.61
C TYR A 110 5.91 -5.21 5.75
N TYR A 111 6.43 -6.00 4.81
CA TYR A 111 5.62 -6.89 3.98
C TYR A 111 5.01 -8.08 4.73
N ALA A 112 5.30 -8.27 6.00
CA ALA A 112 4.51 -9.17 6.85
C ALA A 112 3.08 -8.65 7.08
N GLY A 113 2.80 -7.33 6.90
CA GLY A 113 1.48 -6.73 7.08
C GLY A 113 0.37 -7.42 6.27
N PRO A 114 0.44 -7.51 4.94
CA PRO A 114 -0.53 -8.28 4.14
C PRO A 114 -0.62 -9.76 4.54
N MET A 115 0.49 -10.41 4.91
CA MET A 115 0.46 -11.80 5.40
C MET A 115 -0.36 -11.94 6.68
N LEU A 116 -0.24 -10.97 7.60
CA LEU A 116 -1.06 -10.94 8.82
C LEU A 116 -2.55 -10.83 8.47
N VAL A 117 -2.91 -9.96 7.52
CA VAL A 117 -4.31 -9.84 7.07
C VAL A 117 -4.81 -11.16 6.51
N LEU A 118 -4.03 -11.83 5.67
CA LEU A 118 -4.39 -13.11 5.06
C LEU A 118 -4.56 -14.20 6.12
N LEU A 119 -3.63 -14.32 7.07
CA LEU A 119 -3.69 -15.30 8.15
C LEU A 119 -4.87 -15.08 9.11
N PHE A 120 -5.18 -13.82 9.42
CA PHE A 120 -6.27 -13.47 10.34
C PHE A 120 -7.62 -13.26 9.63
N SER A 121 -7.69 -13.35 8.28
CA SER A 121 -8.91 -13.14 7.50
C SER A 121 -10.09 -14.04 7.90
N PRO A 122 -9.90 -15.30 8.34
CA PRO A 122 -11.02 -16.12 8.79
C PRO A 122 -11.75 -15.52 10.01
N TRP A 123 -11.01 -14.95 10.94
CA TRP A 123 -11.58 -14.33 12.14
C TRP A 123 -12.08 -12.91 11.91
N LEU A 124 -11.38 -12.13 11.05
CA LEU A 124 -11.69 -10.72 10.81
C LEU A 124 -12.82 -10.54 9.80
N PHE A 125 -12.86 -11.37 8.75
CA PHE A 125 -13.73 -11.19 7.58
C PHE A 125 -14.59 -12.40 7.26
N ARG A 126 -14.42 -13.53 8.00
CA ARG A 126 -15.08 -14.81 7.75
C ARG A 126 -14.75 -15.41 6.37
N GLU A 127 -13.59 -15.07 5.82
CA GLU A 127 -13.07 -15.63 4.58
C GLU A 127 -12.37 -16.96 4.87
N ALA A 128 -12.70 -18.03 4.16
CA ALA A 128 -12.08 -19.34 4.38
C ALA A 128 -10.61 -19.35 3.98
N LEU A 129 -9.71 -19.77 4.88
CA LEU A 129 -8.30 -19.97 4.57
C LEU A 129 -8.10 -21.39 4.02
N THR A 130 -8.04 -21.52 2.70
CA THR A 130 -7.83 -22.81 2.04
C THR A 130 -6.36 -23.25 2.11
N LYS A 131 -6.09 -24.56 1.94
CA LYS A 131 -4.72 -25.08 1.85
C LYS A 131 -3.94 -24.39 0.72
N ARG A 132 -4.61 -24.07 -0.40
CA ARG A 132 -4.01 -23.37 -1.52
C ARG A 132 -3.54 -21.96 -1.14
N LYS A 133 -4.35 -21.19 -0.41
CA LYS A 133 -3.99 -19.86 0.09
C LYS A 133 -2.83 -19.93 1.09
N LEU A 134 -2.81 -20.96 1.94
CA LEU A 134 -1.67 -21.19 2.84
C LEU A 134 -0.37 -21.50 2.06
N THR A 135 -0.47 -22.31 1.01
CA THR A 135 0.68 -22.58 0.11
C THR A 135 1.13 -21.29 -0.60
N ALA A 136 0.18 -20.48 -1.07
CA ALA A 136 0.47 -19.20 -1.68
C ALA A 136 1.24 -18.26 -0.74
N ILE A 137 0.86 -18.17 0.53
CA ILE A 137 1.59 -17.40 1.57
C ILE A 137 3.05 -17.84 1.65
N ILE A 138 3.29 -19.17 1.74
CA ILE A 138 4.65 -19.72 1.85
C ILE A 138 5.47 -19.36 0.61
N ILE A 139 4.90 -19.53 -0.59
CA ILE A 139 5.58 -19.22 -1.85
C ILE A 139 5.93 -17.73 -1.92
N VAL A 140 4.98 -16.84 -1.58
CA VAL A 140 5.20 -15.39 -1.54
C VAL A 140 6.27 -15.02 -0.51
N ALA A 141 6.24 -15.63 0.69
CA ALA A 141 7.23 -15.39 1.72
C ALA A 141 8.65 -15.76 1.26
N VAL A 142 8.81 -16.92 0.61
CA VAL A 142 10.09 -17.34 -0.01
C VAL A 142 10.50 -16.34 -1.09
N GLY A 143 9.57 -15.90 -1.94
CA GLY A 143 9.84 -14.89 -2.98
C GLY A 143 10.31 -13.56 -2.40
N LEU A 144 9.69 -13.08 -1.32
CA LEU A 144 10.13 -11.86 -0.62
C LEU A 144 11.55 -11.99 -0.05
N LEU A 145 11.87 -13.13 0.56
CA LEU A 145 13.22 -13.42 1.03
C LEU A 145 14.25 -13.39 -0.10
N CYS A 146 13.89 -13.92 -1.27
CA CYS A 146 14.75 -13.88 -2.45
C CYS A 146 14.95 -12.44 -2.99
N ILE A 147 13.89 -11.60 -3.04
CA ILE A 147 13.99 -10.21 -3.54
C ILE A 147 14.79 -9.34 -2.59
N THR A 148 14.53 -9.42 -1.30
CA THR A 148 15.20 -8.57 -0.31
C THR A 148 16.67 -8.91 -0.10
N GLY A 149 17.13 -10.01 -0.67
CA GLY A 149 18.52 -10.46 -0.61
C GLY A 149 18.90 -11.06 0.73
N SER A 150 20.15 -11.52 0.84
CA SER A 150 20.69 -11.96 2.11
C SER A 150 20.66 -10.79 3.09
N ILE A 151 20.02 -10.98 4.22
CA ILE A 151 20.07 -10.06 5.36
C ILE A 151 21.54 -9.91 5.70
N ALA A 152 22.19 -8.90 5.11
CA ALA A 152 23.58 -8.61 5.42
C ALA A 152 23.68 -8.39 6.93
N ALA A 153 24.63 -9.05 7.58
CA ALA A 153 24.86 -9.01 9.01
C ALA A 153 25.14 -7.56 9.48
N GLY A 154 24.05 -6.79 9.65
CA GLY A 154 24.05 -5.46 10.24
C GLY A 154 23.78 -5.58 11.74
N LYS A 155 24.10 -4.55 12.50
CA LYS A 155 23.73 -4.49 13.92
C LYS A 155 22.19 -4.52 14.01
N LEU A 156 21.64 -5.60 14.55
CA LEU A 156 20.21 -5.70 14.85
C LEU A 156 19.87 -4.74 15.98
N SER A 157 19.09 -3.71 15.68
CA SER A 157 18.55 -2.81 16.68
C SER A 157 17.18 -3.33 17.12
N MET A 158 17.01 -3.62 18.40
CA MET A 158 15.71 -4.05 18.96
C MET A 158 14.65 -2.97 18.74
N ALA A 159 15.00 -1.70 18.92
CA ALA A 159 14.09 -0.59 18.62
C ALA A 159 13.70 -0.54 17.14
N GLY A 160 14.66 -0.80 16.23
CA GLY A 160 14.38 -0.92 14.80
C GLY A 160 13.44 -2.10 14.45
N LEU A 161 13.61 -3.25 15.10
CA LEU A 161 12.71 -4.39 14.92
C LEU A 161 11.29 -4.07 15.40
N VAL A 162 11.15 -3.45 16.57
CA VAL A 162 9.84 -3.05 17.12
C VAL A 162 9.15 -2.05 16.19
N THR A 163 9.87 -1.06 15.66
CA THR A 163 9.28 -0.09 14.72
C THR A 163 8.90 -0.73 13.39
N ALA A 164 9.70 -1.64 12.85
CA ALA A 164 9.37 -2.37 11.62
C ALA A 164 8.13 -3.27 11.79
N VAL A 165 8.04 -4.01 12.90
CA VAL A 165 6.85 -4.81 13.24
C VAL A 165 5.64 -3.91 13.45
N GLY A 166 5.81 -2.78 14.14
CA GLY A 166 4.77 -1.75 14.28
C GLY A 166 4.24 -1.26 12.93
N SER A 167 5.14 -1.00 11.97
CA SER A 167 4.76 -0.63 10.60
C SER A 167 3.90 -1.72 9.94
N ALA A 168 4.29 -2.99 10.01
CA ALA A 168 3.51 -4.11 9.47
C ALA A 168 2.12 -4.22 10.12
N LEU A 169 2.04 -4.03 11.44
CA LEU A 169 0.76 -4.05 12.17
C LEU A 169 -0.14 -2.89 11.77
N PHE A 170 0.40 -1.67 11.59
CA PHE A 170 -0.37 -0.53 11.10
C PHE A 170 -0.83 -0.73 9.66
N TYR A 171 -0.02 -1.35 8.81
CA TYR A 171 -0.46 -1.72 7.46
C TYR A 171 -1.62 -2.72 7.49
N ALA A 172 -1.53 -3.77 8.30
CA ALA A 172 -2.64 -4.71 8.49
C ALA A 172 -3.89 -3.99 9.04
N ALA A 173 -3.72 -3.11 10.02
CA ALA A 173 -4.82 -2.32 10.59
C ALA A 173 -5.50 -1.42 9.54
N LEU A 174 -4.74 -0.76 8.66
CA LEU A 174 -5.26 0.01 7.54
C LEU A 174 -6.22 -0.82 6.69
N ILE A 175 -5.79 -2.01 6.27
CA ILE A 175 -6.64 -2.90 5.46
C ILE A 175 -7.91 -3.29 6.24
N VAL A 176 -7.77 -3.65 7.52
CA VAL A 176 -8.90 -4.05 8.37
C VAL A 176 -9.93 -2.92 8.53
N PHE A 177 -9.49 -1.69 8.79
CA PHE A 177 -10.41 -0.56 8.92
C PHE A 177 -11.10 -0.24 7.60
N ASN A 178 -10.36 -0.24 6.48
CA ASN A 178 -10.92 0.00 5.16
C ASN A 178 -11.95 -1.06 4.74
N LYS A 179 -11.73 -2.33 5.06
CA LYS A 179 -12.69 -3.41 4.80
C LYS A 179 -14.00 -3.26 5.57
N ARG A 180 -14.03 -2.45 6.62
CA ARG A 180 -15.25 -2.14 7.40
C ARG A 180 -16.03 -0.95 6.88
N ILE A 181 -15.45 -0.14 5.99
CA ILE A 181 -16.10 1.00 5.35
C ILE A 181 -17.00 0.48 4.23
N LYS A 182 -18.30 0.80 4.28
CA LYS A 182 -19.32 0.27 3.35
C LYS A 182 -20.08 1.36 2.61
N ASN A 183 -20.29 2.51 3.24
CA ASN A 183 -21.20 3.57 2.75
C ASN A 183 -20.44 4.75 2.13
N THR A 184 -19.14 4.86 2.37
CA THR A 184 -18.29 5.92 1.84
C THR A 184 -17.61 5.45 0.57
N GLY A 185 -17.65 6.26 -0.49
CA GLY A 185 -16.99 5.96 -1.76
C GLY A 185 -15.47 5.99 -1.66
N GLY A 186 -14.78 5.27 -2.57
CA GLY A 186 -13.33 5.18 -2.56
C GLY A 186 -12.59 6.52 -2.66
N LEU A 187 -13.14 7.48 -3.41
CA LEU A 187 -12.58 8.84 -3.51
C LEU A 187 -12.64 9.58 -2.17
N GLN A 188 -13.79 9.55 -1.50
CA GLN A 188 -13.97 10.18 -0.19
C GLN A 188 -13.10 9.50 0.87
N THR A 189 -13.02 8.16 0.84
CA THR A 189 -12.14 7.38 1.73
C THR A 189 -10.68 7.79 1.54
N ALA A 190 -10.21 7.84 0.28
CA ALA A 190 -8.84 8.22 -0.05
C ALA A 190 -8.51 9.65 0.41
N ALA A 191 -9.42 10.61 0.16
CA ALA A 191 -9.22 11.99 0.59
C ALA A 191 -9.10 12.09 2.12
N ILE A 192 -10.08 11.56 2.87
CA ILE A 192 -10.10 11.66 4.33
C ILE A 192 -8.89 10.94 4.96
N GLU A 193 -8.57 9.74 4.49
CA GLU A 193 -7.45 8.99 5.06
C GLU A 193 -6.08 9.60 4.75
N LEU A 194 -5.91 10.20 3.56
CA LEU A 194 -4.68 10.94 3.24
C LEU A 194 -4.56 12.23 4.04
N ASP A 195 -5.65 12.96 4.24
CA ASP A 195 -5.64 14.18 5.06
C ASP A 195 -5.31 13.87 6.52
N VAL A 196 -5.88 12.80 7.08
CA VAL A 196 -5.54 12.31 8.42
C VAL A 196 -4.09 11.83 8.50
N ALA A 197 -3.62 11.08 7.51
CA ALA A 197 -2.24 10.63 7.45
C ALA A 197 -1.26 11.80 7.32
N PHE A 198 -1.62 12.84 6.54
CA PHE A 198 -0.84 14.08 6.48
C PHE A 198 -0.66 14.71 7.87
N VAL A 199 -1.73 14.82 8.66
CA VAL A 199 -1.64 15.39 10.01
C VAL A 199 -0.72 14.54 10.90
N VAL A 200 -0.81 13.21 10.85
CA VAL A 200 0.07 12.30 11.61
C VAL A 200 1.53 12.49 11.22
N VAL A 201 1.82 12.53 9.91
CA VAL A 201 3.18 12.71 9.40
C VAL A 201 3.70 14.12 9.69
N LEU A 202 2.84 15.14 9.60
CA LEU A 202 3.20 16.52 9.96
C LEU A 202 3.65 16.61 11.42
N LEU A 203 2.89 16.03 12.35
CA LEU A 203 3.29 16.00 13.76
C LEU A 203 4.64 15.29 13.93
N TYR A 204 4.85 14.15 13.26
CA TYR A 204 6.12 13.45 13.32
C TYR A 204 7.28 14.32 12.80
N VAL A 205 7.14 15.00 11.66
CA VAL A 205 8.18 15.85 11.07
C VAL A 205 8.47 17.05 11.99
N LEU A 206 7.44 17.68 12.55
CA LEU A 206 7.60 18.80 13.50
C LEU A 206 8.44 18.43 14.74
N PHE A 207 8.23 17.23 15.27
CA PHE A 207 8.91 16.80 16.50
C PHE A 207 10.26 16.09 16.27
N THR A 208 10.60 15.71 15.01
CA THR A 208 11.80 14.88 14.76
C THR A 208 12.78 15.46 13.76
N SER A 209 12.33 15.78 12.55
CA SER A 209 13.23 16.12 11.42
C SER A 209 13.25 17.59 11.06
N GLY A 210 12.27 18.37 11.53
CA GLY A 210 12.09 19.74 11.06
C GLY A 210 11.78 19.82 9.56
N PHE A 211 11.83 21.02 9.00
CA PHE A 211 11.56 21.27 7.59
C PHE A 211 12.85 21.60 6.83
N SER A 212 12.98 21.02 5.62
CA SER A 212 13.97 21.43 4.63
C SER A 212 13.24 21.88 3.37
N TYR A 213 13.81 22.83 2.66
CA TYR A 213 13.25 23.31 1.40
C TYR A 213 13.69 22.36 0.26
N PRO A 214 12.76 21.95 -0.63
CA PRO A 214 13.11 21.19 -1.81
C PRO A 214 13.96 22.03 -2.78
N LEU A 215 14.86 21.38 -3.48
CA LEU A 215 15.54 21.99 -4.61
C LEU A 215 14.58 22.15 -5.79
N ALA A 216 14.84 23.10 -6.70
CA ALA A 216 14.02 23.27 -7.91
C ALA A 216 13.98 21.98 -8.77
N THR A 217 15.04 21.21 -8.75
CA THR A 217 15.15 19.90 -9.42
C THR A 217 14.27 18.81 -8.81
N ASP A 218 13.89 18.94 -7.54
CA ASP A 218 13.02 17.98 -6.83
C ASP A 218 11.54 18.15 -7.22
N ILE A 219 11.14 19.37 -7.63
CA ILE A 219 9.74 19.75 -7.82
C ILE A 219 8.99 18.82 -8.79
N PRO A 220 9.50 18.48 -9.99
CA PRO A 220 8.81 17.58 -10.91
C PRO A 220 8.55 16.20 -10.28
N TYR A 221 9.52 15.66 -9.55
CA TYR A 221 9.40 14.36 -8.89
C TYR A 221 8.43 14.42 -7.70
N LEU A 222 8.45 15.51 -6.91
CA LEU A 222 7.49 15.75 -5.82
C LEU A 222 6.05 15.89 -6.33
N LEU A 223 5.85 16.59 -7.44
CA LEU A 223 4.54 16.69 -8.08
C LEU A 223 4.08 15.33 -8.61
N THR A 224 4.96 14.59 -9.28
CA THR A 224 4.63 13.26 -9.81
C THR A 224 4.26 12.29 -8.69
N ILE A 225 5.08 12.20 -7.63
CA ILE A 225 4.81 11.30 -6.51
C ILE A 225 3.55 11.73 -5.73
N GLY A 226 3.27 13.02 -5.63
CA GLY A 226 2.08 13.56 -4.97
C GLY A 226 0.80 13.34 -5.79
N LEU A 227 0.80 13.67 -7.08
CA LEU A 227 -0.38 13.61 -7.92
C LEU A 227 -0.68 12.17 -8.39
N LEU A 228 0.33 11.47 -8.94
CA LEU A 228 0.12 10.14 -9.51
C LEU A 228 0.20 9.03 -8.45
N ASN A 229 1.33 8.96 -7.72
CA ASN A 229 1.57 7.85 -6.78
C ASN A 229 0.85 8.03 -5.43
N THR A 230 0.38 9.23 -5.12
CA THR A 230 -0.40 9.45 -3.90
C THR A 230 -1.85 9.79 -4.24
N GLY A 231 -2.13 10.78 -5.06
CA GLY A 231 -3.49 11.12 -5.41
C GLY A 231 -4.19 9.99 -6.18
N LEU A 232 -3.78 9.76 -7.43
CA LEU A 232 -4.42 8.77 -8.30
C LEU A 232 -4.28 7.34 -7.75
N ALA A 233 -3.07 6.91 -7.34
CA ALA A 233 -2.87 5.54 -6.89
C ALA A 233 -3.66 5.20 -5.63
N TYR A 234 -3.74 6.10 -4.63
CA TYR A 234 -4.57 5.86 -3.44
C TYR A 234 -6.07 5.92 -3.72
N PHE A 235 -6.51 6.75 -4.67
CA PHE A 235 -7.88 6.68 -5.16
C PHE A 235 -8.21 5.29 -5.73
N LEU A 236 -7.36 4.76 -6.62
CA LEU A 236 -7.52 3.43 -7.19
C LEU A 236 -7.46 2.33 -6.11
N TYR A 237 -6.50 2.45 -5.20
CA TYR A 237 -6.25 1.52 -4.09
C TYR A 237 -7.47 1.40 -3.17
N PHE A 238 -7.97 2.50 -2.61
CA PHE A 238 -9.10 2.47 -1.68
C PHE A 238 -10.42 2.13 -2.36
N SER A 239 -10.64 2.62 -3.60
CA SER A 239 -11.84 2.29 -4.38
C SER A 239 -11.95 0.80 -4.69
N SER A 240 -10.84 0.14 -4.97
CA SER A 240 -10.79 -1.28 -5.26
C SER A 240 -10.73 -2.16 -4.01
N MET A 241 -9.92 -1.79 -3.01
CA MET A 241 -9.76 -2.53 -1.76
C MET A 241 -11.10 -2.80 -1.06
N GLN A 242 -12.02 -1.84 -1.07
CA GLN A 242 -13.34 -1.99 -0.46
C GLN A 242 -14.21 -3.03 -1.15
N ARG A 243 -13.94 -3.32 -2.44
CA ARG A 243 -14.74 -4.20 -3.30
C ARG A 243 -14.17 -5.61 -3.45
N LEU A 244 -12.87 -5.78 -3.19
CA LEU A 244 -12.18 -7.06 -3.32
C LEU A 244 -12.19 -7.84 -1.98
N PRO A 245 -12.08 -9.17 -1.97
CA PRO A 245 -11.83 -9.95 -0.76
C PRO A 245 -10.56 -9.49 -0.06
N ALA A 246 -10.51 -9.58 1.28
CA ALA A 246 -9.31 -9.15 2.02
C ALA A 246 -8.08 -10.00 1.70
N GLN A 247 -8.30 -11.27 1.40
CA GLN A 247 -7.25 -12.20 1.01
C GLN A 247 -6.67 -11.83 -0.36
N SER A 248 -7.51 -11.46 -1.35
CA SER A 248 -7.08 -10.96 -2.66
C SER A 248 -6.28 -9.67 -2.53
N VAL A 249 -6.79 -8.72 -1.74
CA VAL A 249 -6.07 -7.47 -1.42
C VAL A 249 -4.68 -7.80 -0.88
N ALA A 250 -4.56 -8.71 0.09
CA ALA A 250 -3.29 -9.08 0.70
C ALA A 250 -2.32 -9.73 -0.30
N LEU A 251 -2.79 -10.67 -1.13
CA LEU A 251 -1.94 -11.37 -2.10
C LEU A 251 -1.46 -10.44 -3.22
N ILE A 252 -2.37 -9.65 -3.79
CA ILE A 252 -2.05 -8.76 -4.92
C ILE A 252 -1.16 -7.59 -4.46
N SER A 253 -1.20 -7.21 -3.18
CA SER A 253 -0.30 -6.17 -2.64
C SER A 253 1.18 -6.46 -2.88
N TYR A 254 1.56 -7.73 -3.02
CA TYR A 254 2.96 -8.08 -3.28
C TYR A 254 3.44 -7.77 -4.71
N ILE A 255 2.53 -7.43 -5.62
CA ILE A 255 2.89 -6.90 -6.95
C ILE A 255 3.68 -5.60 -6.81
N ASP A 256 3.43 -4.80 -5.77
CA ASP A 256 4.22 -3.61 -5.46
C ASP A 256 5.72 -3.93 -5.34
N SER A 257 6.10 -4.96 -4.58
CA SER A 257 7.51 -5.34 -4.43
C SER A 257 8.17 -5.82 -5.72
N VAL A 258 7.42 -6.53 -6.55
CA VAL A 258 7.90 -6.99 -7.87
C VAL A 258 8.03 -5.82 -8.83
N SER A 259 7.02 -4.94 -8.88
CA SER A 259 7.05 -3.76 -9.73
C SER A 259 8.18 -2.79 -9.33
N ALA A 260 8.42 -2.62 -8.03
CA ALA A 260 9.55 -1.83 -7.55
C ALA A 260 10.90 -2.38 -8.04
N LEU A 261 11.08 -3.70 -7.99
CA LEU A 261 12.28 -4.36 -8.51
C LEU A 261 12.45 -4.14 -10.02
N LEU A 262 11.37 -4.33 -10.80
CA LEU A 262 11.39 -4.16 -12.25
C LEU A 262 11.68 -2.71 -12.66
N PHE A 263 11.03 -1.74 -11.99
CA PHE A 263 11.27 -0.32 -12.27
C PHE A 263 12.66 0.13 -11.83
N SER A 264 13.18 -0.39 -10.72
CA SER A 264 14.58 -0.13 -10.32
C SER A 264 15.55 -0.64 -11.38
N ALA A 265 15.39 -1.86 -11.87
CA ALA A 265 16.22 -2.43 -12.91
C ALA A 265 16.14 -1.63 -14.23
N TRP A 266 14.92 -1.22 -14.62
CA TRP A 266 14.72 -0.56 -15.91
C TRP A 266 15.05 0.94 -15.88
N LEU A 267 14.62 1.67 -14.84
CA LEU A 267 14.75 3.14 -14.79
C LEU A 267 16.06 3.60 -14.13
N LEU A 268 16.62 2.79 -13.20
CA LEU A 268 17.90 3.09 -12.54
C LEU A 268 19.06 2.28 -13.12
N ASN A 269 18.81 1.43 -14.14
CA ASN A 269 19.79 0.53 -14.74
C ASN A 269 20.48 -0.39 -13.71
N GLU A 270 19.75 -0.80 -12.67
CA GLU A 270 20.26 -1.73 -11.69
C GLU A 270 20.20 -3.17 -12.20
N ASN A 271 21.30 -3.93 -12.04
CA ASN A 271 21.34 -5.33 -12.45
C ASN A 271 20.54 -6.21 -11.47
N MET A 272 19.55 -6.92 -12.00
CA MET A 272 18.82 -7.91 -11.22
C MET A 272 19.64 -9.19 -11.06
N THR A 273 19.78 -9.65 -9.84
CA THR A 273 20.38 -10.96 -9.57
C THR A 273 19.40 -12.09 -9.93
N LEU A 274 19.93 -13.28 -10.24
CA LEU A 274 19.10 -14.47 -10.48
C LEU A 274 18.16 -14.77 -9.31
N LEU A 275 18.61 -14.50 -8.08
CA LEU A 275 17.80 -14.70 -6.88
C LEU A 275 16.60 -13.73 -6.84
N GLN A 276 16.79 -12.47 -7.24
CA GLN A 276 15.71 -11.49 -7.32
C GLN A 276 14.70 -11.85 -8.43
N ILE A 277 15.18 -12.34 -9.57
CA ILE A 277 14.31 -12.82 -10.65
C ILE A 277 13.48 -14.02 -10.18
N ALA A 278 14.10 -15.01 -9.53
CA ALA A 278 13.40 -16.15 -8.94
C ALA A 278 12.36 -15.71 -7.88
N GLY A 279 12.73 -14.73 -7.04
CA GLY A 279 11.82 -14.14 -6.06
C GLY A 279 10.59 -13.48 -6.68
N ALA A 280 10.77 -12.72 -7.76
CA ALA A 280 9.67 -12.11 -8.50
C ALA A 280 8.72 -13.17 -9.09
N VAL A 281 9.26 -14.25 -9.65
CA VAL A 281 8.48 -15.39 -10.17
C VAL A 281 7.69 -16.08 -9.05
N PHE A 282 8.31 -16.30 -7.87
CA PHE A 282 7.60 -16.87 -6.72
C PHE A 282 6.47 -15.97 -6.22
N ILE A 283 6.68 -14.65 -6.14
CA ILE A 283 5.63 -13.72 -5.70
C ILE A 283 4.45 -13.73 -6.67
N ILE A 284 4.70 -13.57 -7.97
CA ILE A 284 3.64 -13.58 -8.98
C ILE A 284 2.95 -14.94 -9.01
N GLY A 285 3.70 -16.03 -9.01
CA GLY A 285 3.17 -17.40 -9.01
C GLY A 285 2.34 -17.70 -7.76
N GLY A 286 2.78 -17.25 -6.60
CA GLY A 286 2.06 -17.39 -5.33
C GLY A 286 0.77 -16.56 -5.31
N ALA A 287 0.81 -15.31 -5.80
CA ALA A 287 -0.39 -14.46 -5.90
C ALA A 287 -1.44 -15.10 -6.84
N ILE A 288 -1.03 -15.56 -8.02
CA ILE A 288 -1.92 -16.25 -8.97
C ILE A 288 -2.48 -17.53 -8.35
N LEU A 289 -1.63 -18.36 -7.72
CA LEU A 289 -2.06 -19.60 -7.07
C LEU A 289 -3.14 -19.35 -6.01
N GLY A 290 -3.00 -18.27 -5.25
CA GLY A 290 -3.96 -17.90 -4.21
C GLY A 290 -5.30 -17.44 -4.77
N GLU A 291 -5.33 -16.85 -5.95
CA GLU A 291 -6.55 -16.35 -6.62
C GLU A 291 -7.30 -17.42 -7.44
N LEU A 292 -6.61 -18.43 -7.97
CA LEU A 292 -7.21 -19.47 -8.84
C LEU A 292 -8.27 -20.38 -8.18
N GLY A 293 -8.65 -20.13 -6.94
CA GLY A 293 -9.49 -21.06 -6.17
C GLY A 293 -10.78 -20.47 -5.60
N ASP A 294 -11.11 -19.24 -5.95
CA ASP A 294 -12.32 -18.55 -5.49
C ASP A 294 -13.43 -18.49 -6.57
#